data_48e5bc0096c165c3c0ceb5d5fbb5a216
#
_entry.id   48e5bc0096c165c3c0ceb5d5fbb5a216
#
_cell.length_a   1.000
_cell.length_b   1.000
_cell.length_c   1.000
_cell.angle_alpha   90.00
_cell.angle_beta   90.00
_cell.angle_gamma   90.00
#
_symmetry.space_group_name_H-M   'P 1'
#
loop_
_entity.id
_entity.type
_entity.pdbx_description
1 polymer ?
#
loop_
_entity_poly.entity_id
_entity_poly.type
_entity_poly.pdbx_seq_one_letter_code
_entity_poly.pdbx_strand_id
1 'polypeptide(L)'
;MSSSQDLLSRAADFMSARAITAYVVGGAVRDRLLSRRERPGAGPGDIDLLLISPVVDLVDELAEETDASAVVIDEERGFVRLIDHSEERKWLDLAVFDGDLESDLARRDFSINSMAVPLDEWLERDPDANIEDAVIDPHGGMVDLHQRVVRETSPGNLLDDPVRIFRAIRFATQLEFEIEVDTAVIIRDNGDLLGDASPERVMDEFFAIMASHRPEYGIRELDRLGLLDMLIPELTLGRDVEQPREHYYSVMEHQLHALGFATRLVDPEIRSSDPLLKDLPWGPQFDDYLLGIVGNGQTRGTLLKIVAMLHDIGKPDTKSVDPPTPDRPNGRIRFLTHDELGSRMVSDLLTRFCCSRHTIAHASLMIEKHMRPGQMSAKHVPPSDRAIFRFFRDLSPVAVDIILLNLCDYLAARGPRLNDSEFQRFLGLLSDILSRGLKPEPERYTKDLLVGGHQVQERYGLQPGPEIGRLLGALRDAESSGVVQTKAEAYELLARLLGRAASRRGRP
;
A
#
# COMPACT_ATOMS: atom_id res chain seq x y z
N MET A 1 -27.59 -1.06 15.11
CA MET A 1 -27.67 -0.06 14.02
C MET A 1 -26.31 0.58 13.90
N SER A 2 -25.74 0.72 12.68
CA SER A 2 -24.43 1.33 12.54
C SER A 2 -24.53 2.85 12.75
N SER A 3 -23.48 3.50 13.26
CA SER A 3 -23.49 4.95 13.56
C SER A 3 -23.75 5.84 12.33
N SER A 4 -23.38 5.38 11.12
CA SER A 4 -23.64 6.13 9.88
C SER A 4 -25.11 6.12 9.45
N GLN A 5 -25.85 5.06 9.78
CA GLN A 5 -27.28 5.00 9.50
C GLN A 5 -28.05 5.96 10.43
N ASP A 6 -27.52 6.23 11.62
CA ASP A 6 -28.05 7.20 12.57
C ASP A 6 -27.84 8.65 12.08
N LEU A 7 -26.63 9.02 11.60
CA LEU A 7 -26.36 10.35 11.03
C LEU A 7 -27.20 10.61 9.77
N LEU A 8 -27.31 9.62 8.88
CA LEU A 8 -28.15 9.74 7.68
C LEU A 8 -29.62 9.95 8.02
N SER A 9 -30.16 9.23 9.03
CA SER A 9 -31.53 9.38 9.45
C SER A 9 -31.81 10.77 10.04
N ARG A 10 -30.90 11.28 10.88
CA ARG A 10 -31.03 12.65 11.45
C ARG A 10 -30.96 13.73 10.35
N ALA A 11 -30.05 13.55 9.38
CA ALA A 11 -29.96 14.44 8.21
C ALA A 11 -31.28 14.40 7.37
N ALA A 12 -31.86 13.22 7.19
CA ALA A 12 -33.14 13.07 6.49
C ALA A 12 -34.31 13.72 7.24
N ASP A 13 -34.36 13.58 8.54
CA ASP A 13 -35.37 14.26 9.39
C ASP A 13 -35.28 15.79 9.26
N PHE A 14 -34.04 16.33 9.29
CA PHE A 14 -33.74 17.74 9.05
C PHE A 14 -34.29 18.23 7.71
N MET A 15 -33.97 17.46 6.64
CA MET A 15 -34.39 17.79 5.27
C MET A 15 -35.90 17.70 5.09
N SER A 16 -36.52 16.65 5.63
CA SER A 16 -37.97 16.43 5.58
C SER A 16 -38.74 17.56 6.28
N ALA A 17 -38.29 18.01 7.46
CA ALA A 17 -38.90 19.12 8.19
C ALA A 17 -38.88 20.44 7.39
N ARG A 18 -37.96 20.59 6.45
CA ARG A 18 -37.78 21.79 5.62
C ARG A 18 -38.22 21.61 4.14
N ALA A 19 -38.87 20.47 3.86
CA ALA A 19 -39.29 20.07 2.50
C ALA A 19 -38.13 20.12 1.47
N ILE A 20 -36.91 19.77 1.89
CA ILE A 20 -35.75 19.64 1.03
C ILE A 20 -35.72 18.22 0.45
N THR A 21 -35.86 18.10 -0.87
CA THR A 21 -35.74 16.83 -1.58
C THR A 21 -34.28 16.45 -1.73
N ALA A 22 -33.96 15.20 -1.38
CA ALA A 22 -32.62 14.65 -1.43
C ALA A 22 -32.60 13.28 -2.11
N TYR A 23 -31.49 12.97 -2.73
CA TYR A 23 -31.21 11.68 -3.36
C TYR A 23 -29.88 11.13 -2.85
N VAL A 24 -29.84 9.83 -2.55
CA VAL A 24 -28.58 9.10 -2.41
C VAL A 24 -28.05 8.81 -3.80
N VAL A 25 -26.77 9.09 -4.05
CA VAL A 25 -26.19 9.00 -5.40
C VAL A 25 -24.84 8.31 -5.44
N GLY A 26 -24.40 7.92 -6.62
CA GLY A 26 -23.03 7.49 -6.88
C GLY A 26 -22.65 6.13 -6.29
N GLY A 27 -21.50 6.10 -5.62
CA GLY A 27 -20.90 4.88 -5.10
C GLY A 27 -21.79 4.10 -4.13
N ALA A 28 -22.53 4.79 -3.27
CA ALA A 28 -23.44 4.18 -2.29
C ALA A 28 -24.55 3.35 -2.98
N VAL A 29 -25.14 3.88 -4.05
CA VAL A 29 -26.18 3.16 -4.82
C VAL A 29 -25.58 1.95 -5.50
N ARG A 30 -24.46 2.12 -6.19
CA ARG A 30 -23.70 1.03 -6.82
C ARG A 30 -23.37 -0.09 -5.83
N ASP A 31 -22.79 0.27 -4.70
CA ASP A 31 -22.28 -0.70 -3.73
C ASP A 31 -23.43 -1.45 -3.05
N ARG A 32 -24.58 -0.81 -2.81
CA ARG A 32 -25.79 -1.48 -2.31
C ARG A 32 -26.36 -2.47 -3.34
N LEU A 33 -26.32 -2.13 -4.63
CA LEU A 33 -26.74 -3.04 -5.70
C LEU A 33 -25.80 -4.25 -5.85
N LEU A 34 -24.49 -4.05 -5.64
CA LEU A 34 -23.47 -5.09 -5.70
C LEU A 34 -23.43 -5.97 -4.44
N SER A 35 -23.49 -5.36 -3.22
CA SER A 35 -23.31 -6.07 -1.95
C SER A 35 -24.34 -7.17 -1.75
N ARG A 36 -25.55 -6.95 -2.23
CA ARG A 36 -26.62 -7.96 -2.20
C ARG A 36 -26.27 -9.24 -2.98
N ARG A 37 -25.45 -9.12 -4.02
CA ARG A 37 -25.10 -10.24 -4.90
C ARG A 37 -23.82 -10.95 -4.49
N GLU A 38 -22.84 -10.21 -4.00
CA GLU A 38 -21.47 -10.69 -3.83
C GLU A 38 -20.97 -10.70 -2.38
N ARG A 39 -21.50 -9.82 -1.50
CA ARG A 39 -21.07 -9.68 -0.09
C ARG A 39 -22.26 -9.28 0.81
N PRO A 40 -23.14 -10.21 1.18
CA PRO A 40 -24.22 -9.90 2.09
C PRO A 40 -23.68 -9.32 3.41
N GLY A 41 -24.15 -8.13 3.80
CA GLY A 41 -23.79 -7.47 5.05
C GLY A 41 -22.65 -6.44 4.96
N ALA A 42 -22.05 -6.18 3.81
CA ALA A 42 -21.22 -5.00 3.60
C ALA A 42 -22.15 -3.79 3.47
N GLY A 43 -22.16 -2.90 4.48
CA GLY A 43 -22.89 -1.63 4.41
C GLY A 43 -22.28 -0.72 3.34
N PRO A 44 -23.03 0.27 2.82
CA PRO A 44 -22.47 1.29 1.94
C PRO A 44 -21.35 2.03 2.67
N GLY A 45 -20.28 2.36 1.91
CA GLY A 45 -19.21 3.23 2.37
C GLY A 45 -19.71 4.66 2.67
N ASP A 46 -18.95 5.66 2.30
CA ASP A 46 -19.37 7.05 2.39
C ASP A 46 -20.61 7.29 1.54
N ILE A 47 -21.56 8.06 2.07
CA ILE A 47 -22.83 8.34 1.42
C ILE A 47 -22.81 9.77 0.89
N ASP A 48 -23.04 9.90 -0.41
CA ASP A 48 -23.20 11.19 -1.09
C ASP A 48 -24.71 11.49 -1.24
N LEU A 49 -25.14 12.66 -0.78
CA LEU A 49 -26.48 13.17 -0.97
C LEU A 49 -26.47 14.32 -1.97
N LEU A 50 -27.41 14.25 -2.89
CA LEU A 50 -27.65 15.31 -3.87
C LEU A 50 -28.98 15.99 -3.55
N LEU A 51 -28.94 17.32 -3.38
CA LEU A 51 -30.04 18.13 -2.89
C LEU A 51 -30.60 19.02 -3.98
N ILE A 52 -31.91 19.25 -3.98
CA ILE A 52 -32.55 20.25 -4.85
C ILE A 52 -32.27 21.68 -4.39
N SER A 53 -32.15 21.89 -3.08
CA SER A 53 -31.95 23.20 -2.48
C SER A 53 -30.67 23.27 -1.67
N PRO A 54 -29.93 24.38 -1.68
CA PRO A 54 -28.72 24.53 -0.88
C PRO A 54 -29.02 24.52 0.62
N VAL A 55 -28.13 23.94 1.39
CA VAL A 55 -28.18 23.93 2.86
C VAL A 55 -27.03 24.74 3.47
N VAL A 56 -26.27 25.49 2.67
CA VAL A 56 -25.14 26.29 3.14
C VAL A 56 -25.56 27.33 4.16
N ASP A 57 -26.72 28.00 3.95
CA ASP A 57 -27.25 28.97 4.88
C ASP A 57 -27.85 28.34 6.15
N LEU A 58 -28.01 27.02 6.16
CA LEU A 58 -28.59 26.24 7.27
C LEU A 58 -27.53 25.36 7.97
N VAL A 59 -26.24 25.59 7.69
CA VAL A 59 -25.14 24.73 8.17
C VAL A 59 -25.10 24.64 9.70
N ASP A 60 -25.30 25.74 10.40
CA ASP A 60 -25.30 25.76 11.88
C ASP A 60 -26.49 24.99 12.46
N GLU A 61 -27.69 25.16 11.88
CA GLU A 61 -28.89 24.41 12.28
C GLU A 61 -28.73 22.92 11.96
N LEU A 62 -28.21 22.61 10.79
CA LEU A 62 -27.92 21.24 10.35
C LEU A 62 -26.93 20.54 11.30
N ALA A 63 -25.86 21.23 11.70
CA ALA A 63 -24.86 20.70 12.64
C ALA A 63 -25.49 20.44 14.02
N GLU A 64 -26.31 21.36 14.52
CA GLU A 64 -27.00 21.24 15.84
C GLU A 64 -28.03 20.12 15.83
N GLU A 65 -28.93 20.07 14.85
CA GLU A 65 -29.99 19.07 14.79
C GLU A 65 -29.48 17.65 14.48
N THR A 66 -28.35 17.54 13.75
CA THR A 66 -27.75 16.24 13.46
C THR A 66 -26.73 15.78 14.50
N ASP A 67 -26.41 16.61 15.50
CA ASP A 67 -25.33 16.34 16.46
C ASP A 67 -24.04 15.92 15.75
N ALA A 68 -23.62 16.71 14.74
CA ALA A 68 -22.47 16.47 13.88
C ALA A 68 -21.71 17.78 13.66
N SER A 69 -20.46 17.68 13.22
CA SER A 69 -19.71 18.84 12.72
C SER A 69 -20.02 19.05 11.24
N ALA A 70 -20.49 20.25 10.88
CA ALA A 70 -20.73 20.62 9.49
C ALA A 70 -19.58 21.52 8.96
N VAL A 71 -19.04 21.19 7.80
CA VAL A 71 -17.96 21.93 7.16
C VAL A 71 -18.37 22.29 5.74
N VAL A 72 -18.39 23.58 5.41
CA VAL A 72 -18.59 24.03 4.04
C VAL A 72 -17.29 23.80 3.27
N ILE A 73 -17.34 22.94 2.27
CA ILE A 73 -16.20 22.60 1.40
C ILE A 73 -16.15 23.55 0.20
N ASP A 74 -17.30 23.83 -0.42
CA ASP A 74 -17.41 24.73 -1.55
C ASP A 74 -18.77 25.46 -1.44
N GLU A 75 -18.69 26.77 -1.18
CA GLU A 75 -19.90 27.61 -0.97
C GLU A 75 -20.63 27.85 -2.28
N GLU A 76 -19.91 28.03 -3.40
CA GLU A 76 -20.50 28.30 -4.70
C GLU A 76 -21.28 27.09 -5.23
N ARG A 77 -20.78 25.88 -4.96
CA ARG A 77 -21.43 24.62 -5.36
C ARG A 77 -22.36 24.06 -4.30
N GLY A 78 -22.51 24.75 -3.17
CA GLY A 78 -23.34 24.28 -2.06
C GLY A 78 -22.87 22.95 -1.45
N PHE A 79 -21.56 22.69 -1.47
CA PHE A 79 -21.00 21.42 -0.97
C PHE A 79 -20.67 21.53 0.51
N VAL A 80 -21.34 20.70 1.31
CA VAL A 80 -21.20 20.62 2.77
C VAL A 80 -20.87 19.19 3.17
N ARG A 81 -19.93 19.02 4.09
CA ARG A 81 -19.61 17.74 4.72
C ARG A 81 -20.08 17.72 6.16
N LEU A 82 -20.90 16.73 6.51
CA LEU A 82 -21.24 16.40 7.88
C LEU A 82 -20.33 15.31 8.39
N ILE A 83 -19.75 15.51 9.59
CA ILE A 83 -18.83 14.55 10.22
C ILE A 83 -19.41 14.18 11.58
N ASP A 84 -19.68 12.90 11.80
CA ASP A 84 -20.17 12.44 13.10
C ASP A 84 -19.06 12.48 14.17
N HIS A 85 -19.47 12.46 15.45
CA HIS A 85 -18.55 12.49 16.58
C HIS A 85 -18.12 11.09 17.06
N SER A 86 -18.46 10.02 16.31
CA SER A 86 -18.06 8.64 16.61
C SER A 86 -16.55 8.42 16.47
N GLU A 87 -16.03 7.34 17.06
CA GLU A 87 -14.62 6.97 16.91
C GLU A 87 -14.26 6.67 15.44
N GLU A 88 -15.21 6.19 14.65
CA GLU A 88 -15.03 5.87 13.22
C GLU A 88 -15.06 7.11 12.32
N ARG A 89 -15.51 8.29 12.85
CA ARG A 89 -15.59 9.56 12.12
C ARG A 89 -16.20 9.43 10.72
N LYS A 90 -17.38 8.87 10.64
CA LYS A 90 -18.12 8.77 9.38
C LYS A 90 -18.62 10.13 8.94
N TRP A 91 -18.78 10.31 7.64
CA TRP A 91 -19.26 11.57 7.08
C TRP A 91 -20.33 11.35 6.02
N LEU A 92 -21.11 12.40 5.78
CA LEU A 92 -22.05 12.52 4.67
C LEU A 92 -21.63 13.73 3.85
N ASP A 93 -21.54 13.56 2.55
CA ASP A 93 -21.30 14.65 1.61
C ASP A 93 -22.64 15.10 1.03
N LEU A 94 -22.91 16.39 1.17
CA LEU A 94 -24.13 17.04 0.69
C LEU A 94 -23.72 17.98 -0.44
N ALA A 95 -24.29 17.79 -1.64
CA ALA A 95 -24.08 18.67 -2.78
C ALA A 95 -25.42 19.12 -3.37
N VAL A 96 -25.43 20.27 -4.00
CA VAL A 96 -26.62 20.77 -4.72
C VAL A 96 -26.41 20.51 -6.21
N PHE A 97 -27.40 19.96 -6.88
CA PHE A 97 -27.32 19.82 -8.32
C PHE A 97 -27.68 21.13 -9.05
N ASP A 98 -26.99 21.37 -10.15
CA ASP A 98 -27.23 22.51 -11.04
C ASP A 98 -28.13 22.05 -12.20
N GLY A 99 -29.31 22.67 -12.33
CA GLY A 99 -30.29 22.29 -13.32
C GLY A 99 -31.28 21.22 -12.83
N ASP A 100 -31.26 20.04 -13.41
CA ASP A 100 -32.08 18.88 -13.01
C ASP A 100 -31.22 17.67 -12.66
N LEU A 101 -31.84 16.68 -12.04
CA LEU A 101 -31.16 15.45 -11.60
C LEU A 101 -30.49 14.70 -12.75
N GLU A 102 -31.14 14.61 -13.91
CA GLU A 102 -30.60 13.90 -15.08
C GLU A 102 -29.33 14.58 -15.61
N SER A 103 -29.34 15.91 -15.66
CA SER A 103 -28.19 16.71 -16.06
C SER A 103 -27.01 16.58 -15.10
N ASP A 104 -27.25 16.45 -13.79
CA ASP A 104 -26.18 16.19 -12.82
C ASP A 104 -25.61 14.79 -13.00
N LEU A 105 -26.47 13.78 -13.10
CA LEU A 105 -26.06 12.42 -13.32
C LEU A 105 -25.26 12.28 -14.62
N ALA A 106 -25.64 13.01 -15.69
CA ALA A 106 -24.93 13.03 -16.97
C ALA A 106 -23.47 13.52 -16.88
N ARG A 107 -23.15 14.37 -15.90
CA ARG A 107 -21.78 14.92 -15.71
C ARG A 107 -20.87 14.00 -14.86
N ARG A 108 -21.38 12.91 -14.33
CA ARG A 108 -20.59 11.98 -13.53
C ARG A 108 -19.65 11.15 -14.40
N ASP A 109 -18.60 10.63 -13.81
CA ASP A 109 -17.52 9.92 -14.50
C ASP A 109 -18.02 8.68 -15.27
N PHE A 110 -18.66 7.74 -14.58
CA PHE A 110 -19.07 6.44 -15.16
C PHE A 110 -20.56 6.17 -14.89
N SER A 111 -21.20 5.48 -15.84
CA SER A 111 -22.60 5.05 -15.75
C SER A 111 -22.94 4.37 -14.42
N ILE A 112 -22.04 3.49 -13.94
CA ILE A 112 -22.18 2.78 -12.66
C ILE A 112 -22.20 3.67 -11.42
N ASN A 113 -21.76 4.92 -11.54
CA ASN A 113 -21.79 5.95 -10.49
C ASN A 113 -22.84 7.03 -10.79
N SER A 114 -23.57 6.90 -11.90
CA SER A 114 -24.54 7.86 -12.42
C SER A 114 -25.99 7.42 -12.12
N MET A 115 -26.20 6.90 -10.94
CA MET A 115 -27.50 6.42 -10.45
C MET A 115 -27.89 7.15 -9.17
N ALA A 116 -29.20 7.32 -8.96
CA ALA A 116 -29.77 7.97 -7.78
C ALA A 116 -30.93 7.18 -7.20
N VAL A 117 -31.16 7.31 -5.89
CA VAL A 117 -32.34 6.78 -5.19
C VAL A 117 -32.90 7.89 -4.30
N PRO A 118 -34.22 8.19 -4.31
CA PRO A 118 -34.80 9.12 -3.37
C PRO A 118 -34.46 8.74 -1.92
N LEU A 119 -34.12 9.73 -1.09
CA LEU A 119 -33.64 9.49 0.27
C LEU A 119 -34.66 8.78 1.16
N ASP A 120 -35.97 9.11 1.02
CA ASP A 120 -37.05 8.45 1.71
C ASP A 120 -37.15 6.97 1.33
N GLU A 121 -37.12 6.65 0.04
CA GLU A 121 -37.13 5.27 -0.44
C GLU A 121 -35.86 4.48 0.00
N TRP A 122 -34.73 5.15 0.08
CA TRP A 122 -33.48 4.55 0.59
C TRP A 122 -33.62 4.14 2.06
N LEU A 123 -34.22 4.99 2.91
CA LEU A 123 -34.34 4.77 4.34
C LEU A 123 -35.50 3.82 4.73
N GLU A 124 -36.59 3.84 3.97
CA GLU A 124 -37.74 2.97 4.23
C GLU A 124 -37.44 1.48 3.96
N ARG A 125 -36.45 1.21 3.14
CA ARG A 125 -36.08 -0.16 2.78
C ARG A 125 -34.97 -0.71 3.68
N ASP A 126 -35.14 -1.97 4.09
CA ASP A 126 -34.11 -2.71 4.79
C ASP A 126 -32.78 -2.62 3.99
N PRO A 127 -31.62 -2.41 4.64
CA PRO A 127 -30.32 -2.37 3.97
C PRO A 127 -30.06 -3.54 3.00
N ASP A 128 -30.58 -4.72 3.32
CA ASP A 128 -30.45 -5.91 2.47
C ASP A 128 -31.59 -6.08 1.44
N ALA A 129 -32.57 -5.17 1.42
CA ALA A 129 -33.69 -5.24 0.47
C ALA A 129 -33.26 -4.81 -0.94
N ASN A 130 -34.02 -5.31 -1.94
CA ASN A 130 -33.89 -4.85 -3.32
C ASN A 130 -34.30 -3.38 -3.46
N ILE A 131 -33.44 -2.59 -4.12
CA ILE A 131 -33.70 -1.18 -4.43
C ILE A 131 -33.79 -0.91 -5.94
N GLU A 132 -33.68 -1.95 -6.79
CA GLU A 132 -33.63 -1.78 -8.25
C GLU A 132 -34.84 -0.99 -8.80
N ASP A 133 -36.03 -1.18 -8.23
CA ASP A 133 -37.26 -0.48 -8.62
C ASP A 133 -37.31 1.00 -8.19
N ALA A 134 -36.49 1.41 -7.22
CA ALA A 134 -36.37 2.80 -6.76
C ALA A 134 -35.20 3.54 -7.45
N VAL A 135 -34.36 2.85 -8.23
CA VAL A 135 -33.19 3.47 -8.85
C VAL A 135 -33.62 4.32 -10.05
N ILE A 136 -33.21 5.57 -10.01
CA ILE A 136 -33.26 6.51 -11.15
C ILE A 136 -31.95 6.32 -11.92
N ASP A 137 -32.05 5.76 -13.12
CA ASP A 137 -30.89 5.34 -13.94
C ASP A 137 -31.05 5.81 -15.41
N PRO A 138 -30.85 7.10 -15.70
CA PRO A 138 -31.01 7.61 -17.05
C PRO A 138 -29.88 7.18 -18.01
N HIS A 139 -28.73 6.73 -17.48
CA HIS A 139 -27.52 6.42 -18.27
C HIS A 139 -27.17 4.94 -18.32
N GLY A 140 -28.06 4.03 -17.87
CA GLY A 140 -27.88 2.59 -18.00
C GLY A 140 -26.86 1.96 -17.05
N GLY A 141 -26.61 2.60 -15.91
CA GLY A 141 -25.66 2.13 -14.89
C GLY A 141 -25.99 0.75 -14.36
N MET A 142 -27.30 0.41 -14.16
CA MET A 142 -27.70 -0.93 -13.74
C MET A 142 -27.35 -2.01 -14.79
N VAL A 143 -27.46 -1.68 -16.09
CA VAL A 143 -27.09 -2.59 -17.16
C VAL A 143 -25.58 -2.85 -17.14
N ASP A 144 -24.78 -1.78 -17.01
CA ASP A 144 -23.32 -1.87 -16.95
C ASP A 144 -22.84 -2.59 -15.68
N LEU A 145 -23.53 -2.42 -14.53
CA LEU A 145 -23.28 -3.22 -13.32
C LEU A 145 -23.51 -4.72 -13.55
N HIS A 146 -24.58 -5.08 -14.26
CA HIS A 146 -24.88 -6.48 -14.59
C HIS A 146 -23.84 -7.07 -15.55
N GLN A 147 -23.38 -6.26 -16.50
CA GLN A 147 -22.38 -6.66 -17.50
C GLN A 147 -20.95 -6.60 -16.95
N ARG A 148 -20.76 -6.04 -15.74
CA ARG A 148 -19.46 -5.81 -15.13
C ARG A 148 -18.56 -4.90 -15.99
N VAL A 149 -19.09 -3.77 -16.42
CA VAL A 149 -18.43 -2.85 -17.34
C VAL A 149 -18.30 -1.48 -16.71
N VAL A 150 -17.13 -0.86 -16.89
CA VAL A 150 -16.86 0.56 -16.59
C VAL A 150 -16.98 1.34 -17.88
N ARG A 151 -18.05 2.14 -18.01
CA ARG A 151 -18.37 2.95 -19.19
C ARG A 151 -18.44 4.42 -18.81
N GLU A 152 -17.88 5.31 -19.65
CA GLU A 152 -18.08 6.74 -19.56
C GLU A 152 -19.59 7.07 -19.59
N THR A 153 -20.03 7.96 -18.68
CA THR A 153 -21.46 8.30 -18.56
C THR A 153 -21.98 9.03 -19.80
N SER A 154 -21.22 10.03 -20.26
CA SER A 154 -21.55 10.83 -21.44
C SER A 154 -20.28 11.16 -22.20
N PRO A 155 -20.32 11.25 -23.54
CA PRO A 155 -19.14 11.54 -24.34
C PRO A 155 -18.44 12.84 -23.92
N GLY A 156 -17.15 12.73 -23.63
CA GLY A 156 -16.29 13.85 -23.22
C GLY A 156 -16.10 14.02 -21.72
N ASN A 157 -16.88 13.34 -20.88
CA ASN A 157 -16.76 13.46 -19.42
C ASN A 157 -15.38 13.08 -18.88
N LEU A 158 -14.71 12.14 -19.49
CA LEU A 158 -13.33 11.75 -19.08
C LEU A 158 -12.33 12.87 -19.37
N LEU A 159 -12.61 13.72 -20.36
CA LEU A 159 -11.72 14.81 -20.76
C LEU A 159 -11.92 16.07 -19.90
N ASP A 160 -13.10 16.23 -19.28
CA ASP A 160 -13.39 17.35 -18.38
C ASP A 160 -12.51 17.30 -17.10
N ASP A 161 -12.11 16.11 -16.69
CA ASP A 161 -11.23 15.89 -15.53
C ASP A 161 -10.30 14.69 -15.82
N PRO A 162 -9.04 14.94 -16.20
CA PRO A 162 -8.10 13.87 -16.57
C PRO A 162 -7.91 12.76 -15.51
N VAL A 163 -8.14 13.05 -14.23
CA VAL A 163 -8.05 12.02 -13.17
C VAL A 163 -9.10 10.92 -13.38
N ARG A 164 -10.22 11.20 -14.07
CA ARG A 164 -11.24 10.20 -14.39
C ARG A 164 -10.68 9.05 -15.24
N ILE A 165 -9.65 9.31 -16.06
CA ILE A 165 -8.90 8.27 -16.79
C ILE A 165 -8.33 7.22 -15.81
N PHE A 166 -7.71 7.69 -14.72
CA PHE A 166 -7.18 6.80 -13.69
C PHE A 166 -8.27 6.11 -12.88
N ARG A 167 -9.37 6.82 -12.60
CA ARG A 167 -10.53 6.28 -11.89
C ARG A 167 -11.17 5.11 -12.66
N ALA A 168 -11.17 5.12 -14.01
CA ALA A 168 -11.64 4.00 -14.80
C ALA A 168 -10.87 2.72 -14.47
N ILE A 169 -9.54 2.80 -14.43
CA ILE A 169 -8.67 1.67 -14.13
C ILE A 169 -8.86 1.22 -12.67
N ARG A 170 -8.98 2.19 -11.72
CA ARG A 170 -9.27 1.86 -10.33
C ARG A 170 -10.58 1.12 -10.18
N PHE A 171 -11.68 1.59 -10.78
CA PHE A 171 -12.96 0.91 -10.70
C PHE A 171 -12.92 -0.47 -11.36
N ALA A 172 -12.31 -0.59 -12.54
CA ALA A 172 -12.12 -1.88 -13.20
C ALA A 172 -11.34 -2.86 -12.30
N THR A 173 -10.32 -2.36 -11.60
CA THR A 173 -9.51 -3.17 -10.68
C THR A 173 -10.28 -3.56 -9.41
N GLN A 174 -10.92 -2.61 -8.74
CA GLN A 174 -11.58 -2.81 -7.44
C GLN A 174 -12.88 -3.62 -7.56
N LEU A 175 -13.65 -3.39 -8.63
CA LEU A 175 -14.94 -4.04 -8.86
C LEU A 175 -14.83 -5.33 -9.67
N GLU A 176 -13.64 -5.68 -10.17
CA GLU A 176 -13.42 -6.79 -11.11
C GLU A 176 -14.22 -6.64 -12.41
N PHE A 177 -14.29 -5.42 -12.91
CA PHE A 177 -15.00 -5.08 -14.14
C PHE A 177 -14.01 -4.88 -15.30
N GLU A 178 -14.52 -4.95 -16.52
CA GLU A 178 -13.79 -4.57 -17.73
C GLU A 178 -14.08 -3.13 -18.11
N ILE A 179 -13.08 -2.43 -18.67
CA ILE A 179 -13.32 -1.11 -19.26
C ILE A 179 -13.97 -1.31 -20.63
N GLU A 180 -15.09 -0.62 -20.85
CA GLU A 180 -15.81 -0.67 -22.11
C GLU A 180 -14.92 -0.23 -23.29
N VAL A 181 -15.15 -0.80 -24.48
CA VAL A 181 -14.22 -0.69 -25.61
C VAL A 181 -14.03 0.77 -26.08
N ASP A 182 -15.11 1.52 -26.24
CA ASP A 182 -15.03 2.92 -26.68
C ASP A 182 -14.41 3.80 -25.58
N THR A 183 -14.75 3.55 -24.32
CA THR A 183 -14.12 4.18 -23.14
C THR A 183 -12.61 3.89 -23.10
N ALA A 184 -12.19 2.67 -23.37
CA ALA A 184 -10.77 2.30 -23.44
C ALA A 184 -10.04 3.00 -24.59
N VAL A 185 -10.70 3.22 -25.74
CA VAL A 185 -10.16 4.00 -26.85
C VAL A 185 -9.96 5.45 -26.44
N ILE A 186 -10.96 6.07 -25.79
CA ILE A 186 -10.86 7.46 -25.29
C ILE A 186 -9.69 7.59 -24.31
N ILE A 187 -9.56 6.67 -23.37
CA ILE A 187 -8.46 6.65 -22.38
C ILE A 187 -7.10 6.59 -23.08
N ARG A 188 -6.92 5.65 -24.00
CA ARG A 188 -5.65 5.46 -24.71
C ARG A 188 -5.28 6.68 -25.55
N ASP A 189 -6.25 7.25 -26.25
CA ASP A 189 -6.01 8.33 -27.20
C ASP A 189 -5.82 9.69 -26.52
N ASN A 190 -6.15 9.81 -25.22
CA ASN A 190 -6.05 11.04 -24.43
C ASN A 190 -5.26 10.86 -23.13
N GLY A 191 -4.43 9.83 -23.02
CA GLY A 191 -3.65 9.54 -21.82
C GLY A 191 -2.68 10.68 -21.43
N ASP A 192 -2.19 11.46 -22.40
CA ASP A 192 -1.31 12.60 -22.22
C ASP A 192 -1.94 13.72 -21.36
N LEU A 193 -3.27 13.82 -21.31
CA LEU A 193 -3.99 14.74 -20.43
C LEU A 193 -3.71 14.49 -18.94
N LEU A 194 -3.26 13.29 -18.56
CA LEU A 194 -2.84 13.00 -17.18
C LEU A 194 -1.71 13.91 -16.70
N GLY A 195 -0.90 14.45 -17.63
CA GLY A 195 0.13 15.44 -17.32
C GLY A 195 -0.43 16.76 -16.76
N ASP A 196 -1.70 17.07 -17.03
CA ASP A 196 -2.38 18.29 -16.55
C ASP A 196 -3.10 18.05 -15.20
N ALA A 197 -3.23 16.80 -14.77
CA ALA A 197 -3.84 16.46 -13.49
C ALA A 197 -2.90 16.75 -12.31
N SER A 198 -3.47 17.08 -11.14
CA SER A 198 -2.64 17.26 -9.95
C SER A 198 -1.97 15.94 -9.57
N PRO A 199 -0.65 15.93 -9.30
CA PRO A 199 0.08 14.71 -8.94
C PRO A 199 -0.50 14.01 -7.71
N GLU A 200 -1.02 14.78 -6.75
CA GLU A 200 -1.64 14.23 -5.53
C GLU A 200 -2.88 13.40 -5.86
N ARG A 201 -3.76 13.89 -6.75
CA ARG A 201 -4.97 13.17 -7.15
C ARG A 201 -4.64 11.91 -7.95
N VAL A 202 -3.65 11.98 -8.85
CA VAL A 202 -3.15 10.81 -9.59
C VAL A 202 -2.57 9.77 -8.63
N MET A 203 -1.80 10.22 -7.63
CA MET A 203 -1.24 9.37 -6.60
C MET A 203 -2.33 8.67 -5.78
N ASP A 204 -3.38 9.40 -5.36
CA ASP A 204 -4.48 8.82 -4.58
C ASP A 204 -5.16 7.67 -5.33
N GLU A 205 -5.42 7.84 -6.63
CA GLU A 205 -5.98 6.78 -7.48
C GLU A 205 -4.98 5.61 -7.65
N PHE A 206 -3.69 5.88 -7.84
CA PHE A 206 -2.65 4.85 -7.91
C PHE A 206 -2.56 4.04 -6.62
N PHE A 207 -2.54 4.70 -5.45
CA PHE A 207 -2.53 4.01 -4.17
C PHE A 207 -3.81 3.20 -3.95
N ALA A 208 -4.96 3.69 -4.40
CA ALA A 208 -6.22 2.95 -4.34
C ALA A 208 -6.19 1.67 -5.21
N ILE A 209 -5.53 1.72 -6.38
CA ILE A 209 -5.25 0.52 -7.20
C ILE A 209 -4.35 -0.44 -6.42
N MET A 210 -3.23 0.05 -5.86
CA MET A 210 -2.26 -0.78 -5.14
C MET A 210 -2.83 -1.37 -3.84
N ALA A 211 -3.74 -0.68 -3.17
CA ALA A 211 -4.42 -1.17 -1.98
C ALA A 211 -5.44 -2.28 -2.28
N SER A 212 -5.92 -2.37 -3.52
CA SER A 212 -6.92 -3.37 -3.94
C SER A 212 -6.41 -4.82 -3.80
N HIS A 213 -7.32 -5.77 -3.98
CA HIS A 213 -7.00 -7.21 -4.00
C HIS A 213 -6.44 -7.70 -5.34
N ARG A 214 -6.44 -6.86 -6.41
CA ARG A 214 -5.95 -7.20 -7.76
C ARG A 214 -5.04 -6.11 -8.37
N PRO A 215 -4.06 -5.57 -7.66
CA PRO A 215 -3.25 -4.46 -8.18
C PRO A 215 -2.48 -4.85 -9.45
N GLU A 216 -2.07 -6.11 -9.61
CA GLU A 216 -1.40 -6.59 -10.84
C GLU A 216 -2.28 -6.38 -12.07
N TYR A 217 -3.59 -6.64 -11.98
CA TYR A 217 -4.53 -6.36 -13.05
C TYR A 217 -4.54 -4.86 -13.39
N GLY A 218 -4.62 -3.98 -12.40
CA GLY A 218 -4.61 -2.53 -12.62
C GLY A 218 -3.34 -2.04 -13.31
N ILE A 219 -2.17 -2.56 -12.91
CA ILE A 219 -0.89 -2.21 -13.57
C ILE A 219 -0.85 -2.72 -15.02
N ARG A 220 -1.35 -3.92 -15.29
CA ARG A 220 -1.45 -4.45 -16.65
C ARG A 220 -2.44 -3.67 -17.52
N GLU A 221 -3.52 -3.16 -16.96
CA GLU A 221 -4.44 -2.26 -17.67
C GLU A 221 -3.81 -0.91 -17.98
N LEU A 222 -3.05 -0.32 -17.03
CA LEU A 222 -2.24 0.87 -17.29
C LEU A 222 -1.27 0.64 -18.46
N ASP A 223 -0.62 -0.54 -18.49
CA ASP A 223 0.31 -0.91 -19.56
C ASP A 223 -0.40 -1.09 -20.91
N ARG A 224 -1.52 -1.84 -20.92
CA ARG A 224 -2.34 -2.07 -22.12
C ARG A 224 -2.88 -0.79 -22.76
N LEU A 225 -3.18 0.20 -21.93
CA LEU A 225 -3.71 1.50 -22.37
C LEU A 225 -2.60 2.52 -22.66
N GLY A 226 -1.33 2.17 -22.50
CA GLY A 226 -0.19 3.05 -22.78
C GLY A 226 0.09 4.10 -21.70
N LEU A 227 -0.59 4.02 -20.55
CA LEU A 227 -0.46 4.98 -19.45
C LEU A 227 0.74 4.68 -18.55
N LEU A 228 1.18 3.41 -18.50
CA LEU A 228 2.28 3.01 -17.62
C LEU A 228 3.61 3.63 -18.04
N ASP A 229 3.85 3.79 -19.35
CA ASP A 229 5.05 4.46 -19.88
C ASP A 229 5.15 5.94 -19.46
N MET A 230 4.03 6.58 -19.23
CA MET A 230 3.98 7.98 -18.78
C MET A 230 4.14 8.08 -17.26
N LEU A 231 3.56 7.13 -16.53
CA LEU A 231 3.49 7.16 -15.08
C LEU A 231 4.78 6.66 -14.42
N ILE A 232 5.26 5.49 -14.86
CA ILE A 232 6.42 4.79 -14.32
C ILE A 232 7.29 4.27 -15.48
N PRO A 233 7.88 5.17 -16.30
CA PRO A 233 8.71 4.78 -17.43
C PRO A 233 9.88 3.87 -17.01
N GLU A 234 10.37 4.04 -15.79
CA GLU A 234 11.46 3.24 -15.23
C GLU A 234 11.08 1.76 -15.10
N LEU A 235 9.81 1.44 -14.82
CA LEU A 235 9.31 0.06 -14.74
C LEU A 235 9.26 -0.58 -16.14
N THR A 236 8.78 0.18 -17.11
CA THR A 236 8.56 -0.32 -18.47
C THR A 236 9.87 -0.56 -19.25
N LEU A 237 10.97 0.06 -18.84
CA LEU A 237 12.32 -0.29 -19.34
C LEU A 237 12.68 -1.77 -19.11
N GLY A 238 12.04 -2.41 -18.16
CA GLY A 238 12.25 -3.83 -17.84
C GLY A 238 11.51 -4.83 -18.73
N ARG A 239 10.63 -4.41 -19.67
CA ARG A 239 9.74 -5.32 -20.44
C ARG A 239 10.50 -6.48 -21.09
N ASP A 240 11.53 -6.21 -21.85
CA ASP A 240 12.28 -7.18 -22.63
C ASP A 240 13.70 -7.44 -22.07
N VAL A 241 13.95 -7.02 -20.83
CA VAL A 241 15.27 -7.22 -20.22
C VAL A 241 15.37 -8.64 -19.69
N GLU A 242 16.18 -9.45 -20.39
CA GLU A 242 16.49 -10.81 -19.98
C GLU A 242 17.31 -10.84 -18.69
N GLN A 243 17.06 -11.85 -17.87
CA GLN A 243 17.70 -12.09 -16.60
C GLN A 243 18.58 -13.35 -16.62
N PRO A 244 19.48 -13.58 -15.62
CA PRO A 244 20.19 -14.83 -15.46
C PRO A 244 19.22 -16.02 -15.33
N ARG A 245 19.70 -17.22 -15.63
CA ARG A 245 18.90 -18.46 -15.66
C ARG A 245 18.15 -18.79 -14.36
N GLU A 246 18.53 -18.18 -13.26
CA GLU A 246 17.89 -18.27 -11.95
C GLU A 246 16.50 -17.62 -11.95
N HIS A 247 16.23 -16.74 -12.92
CA HIS A 247 14.93 -16.09 -13.14
C HIS A 247 14.25 -16.72 -14.36
N TYR A 248 12.93 -16.86 -14.26
CA TYR A 248 12.13 -17.40 -15.36
C TYR A 248 11.61 -16.31 -16.31
N TYR A 249 11.31 -15.14 -15.77
CA TYR A 249 10.68 -14.02 -16.47
C TYR A 249 11.67 -12.92 -16.85
N SER A 250 11.27 -11.99 -17.74
CA SER A 250 11.94 -10.70 -17.93
C SER A 250 11.88 -9.86 -16.65
N VAL A 251 12.62 -8.74 -16.59
CA VAL A 251 12.65 -7.90 -15.38
C VAL A 251 11.25 -7.41 -15.01
N MET A 252 10.50 -6.82 -15.95
CA MET A 252 9.17 -6.29 -15.65
C MET A 252 8.18 -7.39 -15.26
N GLU A 253 8.14 -8.52 -15.98
CA GLU A 253 7.25 -9.63 -15.63
C GLU A 253 7.59 -10.23 -14.27
N HIS A 254 8.87 -10.35 -13.93
CA HIS A 254 9.30 -10.75 -12.59
C HIS A 254 8.77 -9.80 -11.51
N GLN A 255 8.84 -8.49 -11.73
CA GLN A 255 8.36 -7.47 -10.80
C GLN A 255 6.82 -7.53 -10.64
N LEU A 256 6.07 -7.76 -11.72
CA LEU A 256 4.61 -7.95 -11.65
C LEU A 256 4.23 -9.24 -10.91
N HIS A 257 4.97 -10.33 -11.12
CA HIS A 257 4.78 -11.54 -10.32
C HIS A 257 5.12 -11.35 -8.84
N ALA A 258 6.16 -10.56 -8.52
CA ALA A 258 6.47 -10.20 -7.13
C ALA A 258 5.34 -9.39 -6.48
N LEU A 259 4.73 -8.46 -7.23
CA LEU A 259 3.51 -7.74 -6.81
C LEU A 259 2.36 -8.73 -6.52
N GLY A 260 2.12 -9.71 -7.41
CA GLY A 260 1.10 -10.73 -7.21
C GLY A 260 1.32 -11.56 -5.93
N PHE A 261 2.57 -11.96 -5.64
CA PHE A 261 2.91 -12.65 -4.40
C PHE A 261 2.75 -11.76 -3.17
N ALA A 262 3.14 -10.48 -3.24
CA ALA A 262 2.93 -9.52 -2.16
C ALA A 262 1.43 -9.32 -1.86
N THR A 263 0.59 -9.29 -2.89
CA THR A 263 -0.86 -9.19 -2.75
C THR A 263 -1.44 -10.40 -2.02
N ARG A 264 -1.07 -11.62 -2.41
CA ARG A 264 -1.49 -12.87 -1.75
C ARG A 264 -0.99 -12.95 -0.30
N LEU A 265 0.20 -12.42 -0.04
CA LEU A 265 0.80 -12.39 1.29
C LEU A 265 0.08 -11.40 2.22
N VAL A 266 -0.35 -10.26 1.71
CA VAL A 266 -1.03 -9.23 2.51
C VAL A 266 -2.46 -9.65 2.87
N ASP A 267 -3.13 -10.40 2.02
CA ASP A 267 -4.50 -10.89 2.26
C ASP A 267 -4.50 -12.08 3.24
N PRO A 268 -5.12 -11.95 4.43
CA PRO A 268 -5.10 -13.00 5.46
C PRO A 268 -5.83 -14.28 5.05
N GLU A 269 -6.90 -14.18 4.24
CA GLU A 269 -7.68 -15.34 3.79
C GLU A 269 -6.90 -16.13 2.74
N ILE A 270 -6.33 -15.43 1.76
CA ILE A 270 -5.50 -16.04 0.72
C ILE A 270 -4.25 -16.66 1.35
N ARG A 271 -3.52 -15.89 2.16
CA ARG A 271 -2.27 -16.31 2.80
C ARG A 271 -2.42 -17.59 3.62
N SER A 272 -3.52 -17.72 4.38
CA SER A 272 -3.77 -18.87 5.24
C SER A 272 -4.07 -20.17 4.47
N SER A 273 -4.60 -20.06 3.26
CA SER A 273 -4.97 -21.18 2.40
C SER A 273 -3.93 -21.49 1.32
N ASP A 274 -3.03 -20.54 1.02
CA ASP A 274 -2.04 -20.63 -0.04
C ASP A 274 -0.97 -21.69 0.26
N PRO A 275 -0.77 -22.70 -0.58
CA PRO A 275 0.22 -23.75 -0.36
C PRO A 275 1.65 -23.26 -0.19
N LEU A 276 1.99 -22.07 -0.77
CA LEU A 276 3.33 -21.48 -0.70
C LEU A 276 3.52 -20.57 0.51
N LEU A 277 2.46 -20.11 1.17
CA LEU A 277 2.53 -19.11 2.22
C LEU A 277 2.09 -19.62 3.59
N LYS A 278 1.20 -20.61 3.65
CA LYS A 278 0.52 -21.08 4.87
C LYS A 278 1.45 -21.59 5.99
N ASP A 279 2.66 -22.04 5.63
CA ASP A 279 3.61 -22.65 6.60
C ASP A 279 4.52 -21.61 7.28
N LEU A 280 4.35 -20.31 7.00
CA LEU A 280 5.00 -19.25 7.74
C LEU A 280 4.32 -18.99 9.11
N PRO A 281 5.03 -18.40 10.07
CA PRO A 281 4.51 -18.18 11.43
C PRO A 281 3.52 -17.00 11.49
N TRP A 282 2.40 -17.13 10.77
CA TRP A 282 1.33 -16.13 10.78
C TRP A 282 0.61 -16.08 12.12
N GLY A 283 0.17 -14.89 12.52
CA GLY A 283 -0.60 -14.65 13.73
C GLY A 283 -1.20 -13.24 13.74
N PRO A 284 -2.10 -12.91 14.69
CA PRO A 284 -2.75 -11.59 14.75
C PRO A 284 -1.76 -10.42 14.72
N GLN A 285 -0.62 -10.56 15.41
CA GLN A 285 0.43 -9.54 15.40
C GLN A 285 1.03 -9.27 14.00
N PHE A 286 0.90 -10.20 13.06
CA PHE A 286 1.33 -10.03 11.70
C PHE A 286 0.33 -9.20 10.89
N ASP A 287 -0.95 -9.43 11.11
CA ASP A 287 -2.02 -8.63 10.50
C ASP A 287 -1.95 -7.20 10.99
N ASP A 288 -1.84 -6.98 12.30
CA ASP A 288 -1.62 -5.66 12.89
C ASP A 288 -0.38 -4.96 12.31
N TYR A 289 0.70 -5.71 12.08
CA TYR A 289 1.92 -5.18 11.48
C TYR A 289 1.68 -4.68 10.04
N LEU A 290 1.00 -5.48 9.21
CA LEU A 290 0.71 -5.11 7.81
C LEU A 290 -0.31 -3.99 7.68
N LEU A 291 -1.25 -3.87 8.63
CA LEU A 291 -2.22 -2.75 8.71
C LEU A 291 -1.59 -1.47 9.25
N GLY A 292 -0.41 -1.54 9.88
CA GLY A 292 0.29 -0.38 10.41
C GLY A 292 0.55 0.70 9.35
N ILE A 293 0.22 1.95 9.66
CA ILE A 293 0.38 3.09 8.74
C ILE A 293 1.85 3.51 8.69
N VAL A 294 2.38 3.65 7.47
CA VAL A 294 3.76 4.14 7.23
C VAL A 294 3.75 5.65 6.96
N GLY A 295 2.84 6.12 6.13
CA GLY A 295 2.72 7.55 5.78
C GLY A 295 1.70 7.74 4.66
N ASN A 296 1.24 8.98 4.45
CA ASN A 296 0.19 9.30 3.47
C ASN A 296 -1.10 8.44 3.63
N GLY A 297 -1.42 8.01 4.86
CA GLY A 297 -2.54 7.08 5.08
C GLY A 297 -2.30 5.65 4.58
N GLN A 298 -1.12 5.33 4.04
CA GLN A 298 -0.84 4.04 3.44
C GLN A 298 -0.37 3.01 4.46
N THR A 299 -0.88 1.78 4.35
CA THR A 299 -0.47 0.67 5.18
C THR A 299 0.87 0.09 4.74
N ARG A 300 1.53 -0.65 5.64
CA ARG A 300 2.73 -1.43 5.30
C ARG A 300 2.44 -2.45 4.21
N GLY A 301 1.27 -3.08 4.22
CA GLY A 301 0.84 -4.02 3.20
C GLY A 301 0.78 -3.38 1.81
N THR A 302 0.18 -2.20 1.69
CA THR A 302 0.15 -1.44 0.42
C THR A 302 1.56 -1.05 -0.02
N LEU A 303 2.41 -0.57 0.91
CA LEU A 303 3.78 -0.21 0.57
C LEU A 303 4.61 -1.43 0.16
N LEU A 304 4.41 -2.59 0.79
CA LEU A 304 5.07 -3.84 0.39
C LEU A 304 4.73 -4.23 -1.05
N LYS A 305 3.47 -4.09 -1.47
CA LYS A 305 3.04 -4.33 -2.85
C LYS A 305 3.76 -3.41 -3.84
N ILE A 306 3.83 -2.10 -3.52
CA ILE A 306 4.53 -1.11 -4.34
C ILE A 306 6.01 -1.44 -4.45
N VAL A 307 6.66 -1.74 -3.33
CA VAL A 307 8.09 -2.05 -3.31
C VAL A 307 8.37 -3.39 -4.00
N ALA A 308 7.49 -4.38 -3.88
CA ALA A 308 7.62 -5.64 -4.63
C ALA A 308 7.57 -5.43 -6.14
N MET A 309 6.73 -4.50 -6.62
CA MET A 309 6.69 -4.11 -8.04
C MET A 309 7.95 -3.34 -8.48
N LEU A 310 8.62 -2.63 -7.59
CA LEU A 310 9.70 -1.70 -7.94
C LEU A 310 11.11 -2.16 -7.50
N HIS A 311 11.24 -3.30 -6.79
CA HIS A 311 12.50 -3.67 -6.14
C HIS A 311 13.68 -3.83 -7.10
N ASP A 312 13.42 -4.22 -8.32
CA ASP A 312 14.38 -4.47 -9.39
C ASP A 312 14.43 -3.39 -10.49
N ILE A 313 13.82 -2.24 -10.25
CA ILE A 313 13.67 -1.14 -11.21
C ILE A 313 15.03 -0.61 -11.75
N GLY A 314 16.10 -0.78 -10.98
CA GLY A 314 17.46 -0.42 -11.40
C GLY A 314 18.17 -1.45 -12.30
N LYS A 315 17.58 -2.63 -12.55
CA LYS A 315 18.21 -3.68 -13.36
C LYS A 315 18.44 -3.27 -14.80
N PRO A 316 17.52 -2.64 -15.54
CA PRO A 316 17.74 -2.27 -16.93
C PRO A 316 19.03 -1.46 -17.13
N ASP A 317 19.28 -0.46 -16.30
CA ASP A 317 20.40 0.46 -16.42
C ASP A 317 21.72 -0.10 -15.88
N THR A 318 21.68 -1.22 -15.13
CA THR A 318 22.87 -1.88 -14.56
C THR A 318 23.21 -3.20 -15.24
N LYS A 319 22.50 -3.55 -16.34
CA LYS A 319 22.74 -4.78 -17.08
C LYS A 319 24.15 -4.82 -17.66
N SER A 320 24.88 -5.86 -17.35
CA SER A 320 26.18 -6.17 -17.93
C SER A 320 26.29 -7.67 -18.23
N VAL A 321 27.18 -8.05 -19.14
CA VAL A 321 27.41 -9.45 -19.47
C VAL A 321 28.89 -9.74 -19.29
N ASP A 322 29.23 -10.69 -18.41
CA ASP A 322 30.58 -11.17 -18.23
C ASP A 322 31.07 -11.82 -19.54
N PRO A 323 32.39 -11.79 -19.84
CA PRO A 323 32.94 -12.47 -21.01
C PRO A 323 32.58 -13.96 -21.03
N PRO A 324 32.42 -14.55 -22.24
CA PRO A 324 32.24 -15.98 -22.39
C PRO A 324 33.35 -16.80 -21.75
N THR A 325 32.96 -17.93 -21.15
CA THR A 325 33.89 -18.95 -20.63
C THR A 325 33.53 -20.31 -21.23
N PRO A 326 34.43 -21.34 -21.20
CA PRO A 326 34.06 -22.67 -21.69
C PRO A 326 32.76 -23.24 -21.09
N ASP A 327 32.52 -22.99 -19.81
CA ASP A 327 31.30 -23.44 -19.10
C ASP A 327 30.09 -22.53 -19.32
N ARG A 328 30.33 -21.35 -19.90
CA ARG A 328 29.32 -20.31 -20.16
C ARG A 328 29.60 -19.59 -21.47
N PRO A 329 29.30 -20.22 -22.61
CA PRO A 329 29.64 -19.68 -23.93
C PRO A 329 28.98 -18.36 -24.28
N ASN A 330 27.84 -18.05 -23.63
CA ASN A 330 27.12 -16.78 -23.80
C ASN A 330 27.41 -15.73 -22.70
N GLY A 331 28.47 -15.99 -21.88
CA GLY A 331 28.76 -15.15 -20.73
C GLY A 331 27.70 -15.29 -19.57
N ARG A 332 27.74 -14.36 -18.65
CA ARG A 332 26.79 -14.30 -17.54
C ARG A 332 26.21 -12.88 -17.43
N ILE A 333 24.88 -12.77 -17.49
CA ILE A 333 24.18 -11.52 -17.21
C ILE A 333 24.35 -11.18 -15.72
N ARG A 334 24.65 -9.91 -15.44
CA ARG A 334 24.76 -9.33 -14.10
C ARG A 334 24.04 -7.99 -14.03
N PHE A 335 23.62 -7.64 -12.81
CA PHE A 335 22.99 -6.37 -12.48
C PHE A 335 23.65 -5.81 -11.21
N LEU A 336 24.93 -5.41 -11.34
CA LEU A 336 25.68 -4.91 -10.18
C LEU A 336 25.13 -3.53 -9.76
N THR A 337 24.93 -3.34 -8.46
CA THR A 337 24.43 -2.08 -7.86
C THR A 337 23.00 -1.68 -8.28
N HIS A 338 22.21 -2.64 -8.82
CA HIS A 338 20.80 -2.36 -9.16
C HIS A 338 19.96 -1.97 -7.93
N ASP A 339 20.30 -2.49 -6.78
CA ASP A 339 19.69 -2.18 -5.48
C ASP A 339 19.95 -0.72 -5.06
N GLU A 340 21.18 -0.24 -5.18
CA GLU A 340 21.54 1.16 -4.88
C GLU A 340 20.93 2.13 -5.90
N LEU A 341 20.97 1.78 -7.19
CA LEU A 341 20.34 2.59 -8.24
C LEU A 341 18.83 2.58 -8.12
N GLY A 342 18.22 1.42 -7.93
CA GLY A 342 16.78 1.27 -7.76
C GLY A 342 16.24 2.06 -6.55
N SER A 343 16.99 2.07 -5.45
CA SER A 343 16.65 2.88 -4.27
C SER A 343 16.57 4.39 -4.61
N ARG A 344 17.48 4.91 -5.42
CA ARG A 344 17.44 6.32 -5.89
C ARG A 344 16.28 6.55 -6.85
N MET A 345 16.08 5.67 -7.84
CA MET A 345 14.98 5.78 -8.80
C MET A 345 13.62 5.79 -8.11
N VAL A 346 13.42 4.93 -7.10
CA VAL A 346 12.17 4.90 -6.31
C VAL A 346 12.02 6.13 -5.44
N SER A 347 13.11 6.67 -4.87
CA SER A 347 13.05 7.96 -4.16
C SER A 347 12.54 9.08 -5.06
N ASP A 348 13.06 9.16 -6.29
CA ASP A 348 12.65 10.17 -7.27
C ASP A 348 11.20 9.96 -7.73
N LEU A 349 10.81 8.72 -8.01
CA LEU A 349 9.44 8.34 -8.38
C LEU A 349 8.42 8.72 -7.29
N LEU A 350 8.66 8.29 -6.05
CA LEU A 350 7.75 8.59 -4.95
C LEU A 350 7.73 10.08 -4.58
N THR A 351 8.80 10.83 -4.91
CA THR A 351 8.81 12.29 -4.79
C THR A 351 7.92 12.92 -5.85
N ARG A 352 7.96 12.45 -7.11
CA ARG A 352 7.01 12.86 -8.16
C ARG A 352 5.56 12.58 -7.76
N PHE A 353 5.33 11.50 -7.02
CA PHE A 353 4.02 11.11 -6.48
C PHE A 353 3.66 11.82 -5.17
N CYS A 354 4.36 12.88 -4.79
CA CYS A 354 4.07 13.67 -3.59
C CYS A 354 4.02 12.85 -2.28
N CYS A 355 4.74 11.73 -2.22
CA CYS A 355 4.78 10.90 -1.04
C CYS A 355 5.53 11.59 0.12
N SER A 356 5.18 11.23 1.36
CA SER A 356 5.86 11.72 2.54
C SER A 356 7.33 11.28 2.58
N ARG A 357 8.19 12.08 3.19
CA ARG A 357 9.60 11.73 3.40
C ARG A 357 9.76 10.39 4.11
N HIS A 358 8.84 10.06 5.01
CA HIS A 358 8.87 8.79 5.74
C HIS A 358 8.57 7.60 4.81
N THR A 359 7.54 7.71 3.98
CA THR A 359 7.21 6.68 2.96
C THR A 359 8.36 6.46 1.99
N ILE A 360 8.96 7.56 1.48
CA ILE A 360 10.10 7.52 0.56
C ILE A 360 11.30 6.82 1.21
N ALA A 361 11.68 7.24 2.43
CA ALA A 361 12.82 6.64 3.14
C ALA A 361 12.59 5.15 3.44
N HIS A 362 11.36 4.76 3.78
CA HIS A 362 11.00 3.37 4.04
C HIS A 362 11.13 2.50 2.79
N ALA A 363 10.51 2.90 1.68
CA ALA A 363 10.57 2.20 0.40
C ALA A 363 12.00 2.10 -0.14
N SER A 364 12.74 3.21 -0.13
CA SER A 364 14.13 3.27 -0.61
C SER A 364 15.04 2.33 0.16
N LEU A 365 14.92 2.28 1.50
CA LEU A 365 15.70 1.37 2.34
C LEU A 365 15.33 -0.10 2.09
N MET A 366 14.05 -0.41 1.88
CA MET A 366 13.63 -1.76 1.53
C MET A 366 14.29 -2.23 0.24
N ILE A 367 14.30 -1.40 -0.80
CA ILE A 367 14.90 -1.71 -2.10
C ILE A 367 16.42 -1.84 -1.98
N GLU A 368 17.10 -0.89 -1.33
CA GLU A 368 18.56 -0.94 -1.14
C GLU A 368 19.01 -2.22 -0.42
N LYS A 369 18.17 -2.79 0.43
CA LYS A 369 18.56 -3.92 1.29
C LYS A 369 17.81 -5.23 1.00
N HIS A 370 16.98 -5.27 -0.07
CA HIS A 370 16.13 -6.43 -0.37
C HIS A 370 16.90 -7.76 -0.52
N MET A 371 18.15 -7.72 -0.98
CA MET A 371 18.96 -8.92 -1.15
C MET A 371 19.57 -9.46 0.15
N ARG A 372 19.55 -8.70 1.28
CA ARG A 372 20.25 -9.11 2.51
C ARG A 372 19.78 -10.43 3.11
N PRO A 373 18.47 -10.77 3.17
CA PRO A 373 18.03 -12.07 3.70
C PRO A 373 18.61 -13.25 2.93
N GLY A 374 18.58 -13.19 1.59
CA GLY A 374 19.19 -14.22 0.73
C GLY A 374 20.71 -14.35 0.90
N GLN A 375 21.41 -13.25 1.11
CA GLN A 375 22.85 -13.24 1.36
C GLN A 375 23.24 -13.86 2.72
N MET A 376 22.36 -13.76 3.73
CA MET A 376 22.57 -14.38 5.04
C MET A 376 22.58 -15.90 4.97
N SER A 377 21.91 -16.51 3.98
CA SER A 377 21.80 -17.95 3.76
C SER A 377 22.75 -18.51 2.69
N ALA A 378 23.63 -17.69 2.11
CA ALA A 378 24.39 -17.97 0.89
C ALA A 378 25.30 -19.22 0.93
N LYS A 379 25.42 -19.92 2.06
CA LYS A 379 26.22 -21.14 2.24
C LYS A 379 25.45 -22.34 2.76
N HIS A 380 24.12 -22.35 2.66
CA HIS A 380 23.25 -23.38 3.25
C HIS A 380 23.45 -23.58 4.78
N VAL A 381 24.08 -22.63 5.44
CA VAL A 381 24.26 -22.58 6.88
C VAL A 381 23.28 -21.57 7.46
N PRO A 382 22.49 -21.93 8.48
CA PRO A 382 21.63 -20.97 9.15
C PRO A 382 22.41 -19.74 9.63
N PRO A 383 21.85 -18.53 9.55
CA PRO A 383 22.53 -17.34 10.01
C PRO A 383 22.74 -17.42 11.53
N SER A 384 23.93 -16.96 11.97
CA SER A 384 24.21 -16.90 13.42
C SER A 384 23.31 -15.88 14.11
N ASP A 385 23.06 -16.03 15.42
CA ASP A 385 22.31 -15.06 16.23
C ASP A 385 22.84 -13.64 16.07
N ARG A 386 24.16 -13.48 15.96
CA ARG A 386 24.80 -12.20 15.68
C ARG A 386 24.40 -11.60 14.33
N ALA A 387 24.27 -12.42 13.28
CA ALA A 387 23.89 -11.96 11.96
C ALA A 387 22.43 -11.49 11.96
N ILE A 388 21.53 -12.27 12.62
CA ILE A 388 20.12 -11.92 12.76
C ILE A 388 19.95 -10.66 13.62
N PHE A 389 20.65 -10.58 14.76
CA PHE A 389 20.61 -9.38 15.60
C PHE A 389 21.03 -8.13 14.83
N ARG A 390 22.15 -8.19 14.08
CA ARG A 390 22.58 -7.07 13.25
C ARG A 390 21.58 -6.71 12.18
N PHE A 391 20.96 -7.69 11.54
CA PHE A 391 19.95 -7.47 10.53
C PHE A 391 18.78 -6.63 11.10
N PHE A 392 18.21 -7.03 12.23
CA PHE A 392 17.12 -6.28 12.85
C PHE A 392 17.54 -4.93 13.41
N ARG A 393 18.73 -4.82 14.01
CA ARG A 393 19.27 -3.56 14.51
C ARG A 393 19.52 -2.53 13.38
N ASP A 394 20.17 -2.98 12.32
CA ASP A 394 20.61 -2.09 11.24
C ASP A 394 19.44 -1.72 10.31
N LEU A 395 18.38 -2.52 10.25
CA LEU A 395 17.26 -2.37 9.34
C LEU A 395 15.91 -2.09 10.02
N SER A 396 15.91 -1.88 11.33
CA SER A 396 14.69 -1.35 11.97
C SER A 396 14.38 0.05 11.40
N PRO A 397 13.14 0.35 10.98
CA PRO A 397 11.89 -0.39 11.16
C PRO A 397 11.46 -1.31 10.00
N VAL A 398 12.27 -1.50 8.95
CA VAL A 398 11.92 -2.20 7.69
C VAL A 398 12.37 -3.66 7.64
N ALA A 399 12.96 -4.21 8.70
CA ALA A 399 13.57 -5.54 8.68
C ALA A 399 12.57 -6.64 8.32
N VAL A 400 11.34 -6.58 8.85
CA VAL A 400 10.29 -7.55 8.55
C VAL A 400 9.81 -7.37 7.11
N ASP A 401 9.59 -6.13 6.67
CA ASP A 401 9.17 -5.82 5.29
C ASP A 401 10.18 -6.38 4.27
N ILE A 402 11.49 -6.28 4.54
CA ILE A 402 12.55 -6.84 3.67
C ILE A 402 12.51 -8.37 3.61
N ILE A 403 12.19 -9.04 4.72
CA ILE A 403 12.03 -10.51 4.74
C ILE A 403 10.85 -10.92 3.85
N LEU A 404 9.72 -10.21 3.97
CA LEU A 404 8.52 -10.46 3.18
C LEU A 404 8.76 -10.17 1.69
N LEU A 405 9.43 -9.06 1.39
CA LEU A 405 9.84 -8.72 0.03
C LEU A 405 10.75 -9.81 -0.58
N ASN A 406 11.73 -10.30 0.18
CA ASN A 406 12.63 -11.35 -0.28
C ASN A 406 11.91 -12.68 -0.55
N LEU A 407 10.81 -12.98 0.17
CA LEU A 407 9.94 -14.11 -0.14
C LEU A 407 9.22 -13.92 -1.48
N CYS A 408 8.65 -12.73 -1.71
CA CYS A 408 7.94 -12.41 -2.95
C CYS A 408 8.90 -12.46 -4.16
N ASP A 409 10.09 -11.88 -4.03
CA ASP A 409 11.17 -11.93 -5.03
C ASP A 409 11.58 -13.38 -5.35
N TYR A 410 11.85 -14.20 -4.32
CA TYR A 410 12.23 -15.59 -4.50
C TYR A 410 11.19 -16.39 -5.29
N LEU A 411 9.90 -16.26 -4.94
CA LEU A 411 8.80 -16.95 -5.62
C LEU A 411 8.64 -16.46 -7.06
N ALA A 412 8.70 -15.15 -7.28
CA ALA A 412 8.61 -14.55 -8.60
C ALA A 412 9.78 -14.95 -9.52
N ALA A 413 11.00 -15.03 -8.97
CA ALA A 413 12.17 -15.42 -9.76
C ALA A 413 12.07 -16.84 -10.33
N ARG A 414 11.48 -17.78 -9.60
CA ARG A 414 11.43 -19.20 -9.99
C ARG A 414 10.31 -19.53 -10.96
N GLY A 415 9.14 -18.88 -10.84
CA GLY A 415 7.96 -19.17 -11.64
C GLY A 415 7.67 -20.69 -11.68
N PRO A 416 7.39 -21.29 -12.86
CA PRO A 416 7.11 -22.72 -12.99
C PRO A 416 8.29 -23.65 -12.64
N ARG A 417 9.51 -23.10 -12.46
CA ARG A 417 10.72 -23.85 -12.11
C ARG A 417 10.96 -23.94 -10.61
N LEU A 418 9.99 -23.55 -9.78
CA LEU A 418 10.12 -23.62 -8.33
C LEU A 418 10.38 -25.06 -7.90
N ASN A 419 11.48 -25.27 -7.15
CA ASN A 419 11.83 -26.56 -6.59
C ASN A 419 11.35 -26.63 -5.14
N ASP A 420 10.45 -27.58 -4.84
CA ASP A 420 9.82 -27.70 -3.53
C ASP A 420 10.83 -27.87 -2.39
N SER A 421 11.85 -28.71 -2.56
CA SER A 421 12.83 -28.98 -1.49
C SER A 421 13.75 -27.79 -1.21
N GLU A 422 14.09 -26.98 -2.23
CA GLU A 422 14.84 -25.74 -2.07
C GLU A 422 13.97 -24.67 -1.44
N PHE A 423 12.72 -24.58 -1.88
CA PHE A 423 11.76 -23.64 -1.32
C PHE A 423 11.47 -23.91 0.16
N GLN A 424 11.23 -25.16 0.55
CA GLN A 424 11.00 -25.51 1.96
C GLN A 424 12.20 -25.14 2.85
N ARG A 425 13.43 -25.32 2.37
CA ARG A 425 14.63 -24.87 3.12
C ARG A 425 14.69 -23.34 3.25
N PHE A 426 14.37 -22.63 2.18
CA PHE A 426 14.34 -21.18 2.17
C PHE A 426 13.23 -20.65 3.09
N LEU A 427 12.03 -21.25 3.02
CA LEU A 427 10.90 -20.92 3.87
C LEU A 427 11.22 -21.12 5.36
N GLY A 428 11.86 -22.24 5.70
CA GLY A 428 12.30 -22.53 7.07
C GLY A 428 13.29 -21.47 7.60
N LEU A 429 14.20 -20.99 6.74
CA LEU A 429 15.11 -19.91 7.10
C LEU A 429 14.35 -18.60 7.36
N LEU A 430 13.48 -18.19 6.45
CA LEU A 430 12.69 -16.96 6.62
C LEU A 430 11.76 -17.04 7.82
N SER A 431 11.15 -18.20 8.04
CA SER A 431 10.31 -18.46 9.23
C SER A 431 11.07 -18.27 10.54
N ASP A 432 12.31 -18.80 10.64
CA ASP A 432 13.18 -18.59 11.81
C ASP A 432 13.52 -17.10 12.01
N ILE A 433 13.91 -16.41 10.96
CA ILE A 433 14.23 -14.97 11.03
C ILE A 433 12.96 -14.14 11.34
N LEU A 434 11.84 -14.42 10.67
CA LEU A 434 10.58 -13.69 10.81
C LEU A 434 9.98 -13.84 12.20
N SER A 435 9.99 -15.06 12.77
CA SER A 435 9.49 -15.32 14.12
C SER A 435 10.22 -14.51 15.21
N ARG A 436 11.48 -14.15 14.95
CA ARG A 436 12.24 -13.22 15.80
C ARG A 436 11.84 -11.76 15.54
N GLY A 437 11.53 -11.40 14.29
CA GLY A 437 11.11 -10.07 13.89
C GLY A 437 9.74 -9.64 14.42
N LEU A 438 8.81 -10.59 14.57
CA LEU A 438 7.46 -10.34 15.08
C LEU A 438 7.37 -10.26 16.61
N LYS A 439 8.44 -10.62 17.33
CA LYS A 439 8.46 -10.47 18.79
C LYS A 439 8.50 -8.99 19.19
N PRO A 440 7.86 -8.58 20.29
CA PRO A 440 7.98 -7.25 20.85
C PRO A 440 9.45 -6.83 21.04
N GLU A 441 9.75 -5.57 20.87
CA GLU A 441 11.14 -5.06 20.92
C GLU A 441 11.90 -5.47 22.20
N PRO A 442 11.31 -5.45 23.41
CA PRO A 442 11.93 -6.00 24.61
C PRO A 442 12.29 -7.48 24.50
N GLU A 443 11.47 -8.29 23.84
CA GLU A 443 11.72 -9.72 23.67
C GLU A 443 12.73 -10.05 22.56
N ARG A 444 12.89 -9.15 21.58
CA ARG A 444 13.89 -9.31 20.51
C ARG A 444 15.31 -9.11 21.04
N TYR A 445 15.46 -8.29 22.08
CA TYR A 445 16.75 -7.78 22.54
C TYR A 445 17.06 -8.10 24.01
N THR A 446 16.18 -8.81 24.73
CA THR A 446 16.39 -9.09 26.15
C THR A 446 17.26 -10.32 26.41
N LYS A 447 18.52 -10.11 26.31
CA LYS A 447 19.34 -10.29 27.54
C LYS A 447 19.65 -8.90 28.05
N ASP A 448 19.25 -8.58 29.29
CA ASP A 448 19.80 -7.46 30.00
C ASP A 448 21.31 -7.52 29.82
N LEU A 449 21.93 -6.43 29.39
CA LEU A 449 23.38 -6.39 29.26
C LEU A 449 24.01 -6.84 30.57
N LEU A 450 24.99 -7.70 30.51
CA LEU A 450 25.74 -8.15 31.66
C LEU A 450 26.26 -6.98 32.49
N VAL A 451 26.52 -5.82 31.82
CA VAL A 451 26.93 -4.58 32.41
C VAL A 451 26.11 -3.42 31.82
N GLY A 452 25.33 -2.76 32.68
CA GLY A 452 24.47 -1.64 32.28
C GLY A 452 25.24 -0.30 32.23
N GLY A 453 24.59 0.73 31.66
CA GLY A 453 25.18 2.05 31.45
C GLY A 453 25.69 2.71 32.76
N HIS A 454 24.95 2.61 33.85
CA HIS A 454 25.37 3.09 35.18
C HIS A 454 26.66 2.43 35.68
N GLN A 455 26.77 1.11 35.50
CA GLN A 455 27.96 0.36 35.90
C GLN A 455 29.20 0.74 35.07
N VAL A 456 28.99 1.06 33.76
CA VAL A 456 30.04 1.56 32.88
C VAL A 456 30.48 2.95 33.32
N GLN A 457 29.57 3.84 33.67
CA GLN A 457 29.84 5.18 34.14
C GLN A 457 30.66 5.14 35.43
N GLU A 458 30.18 4.40 36.42
CA GLU A 458 30.81 4.27 37.72
C GLU A 458 32.24 3.69 37.64
N ARG A 459 32.42 2.61 36.85
CA ARG A 459 33.71 1.92 36.76
C ARG A 459 34.77 2.69 35.98
N TYR A 460 34.36 3.42 34.94
CA TYR A 460 35.32 4.11 34.07
C TYR A 460 35.28 5.62 34.15
N GLY A 461 34.50 6.20 35.08
CA GLY A 461 34.40 7.64 35.27
C GLY A 461 33.85 8.44 34.10
N LEU A 462 32.95 7.80 33.27
CA LEU A 462 32.43 8.42 32.08
C LEU A 462 31.17 9.24 32.37
N GLN A 463 31.07 10.40 31.74
CA GLN A 463 29.85 11.20 31.79
C GLN A 463 28.77 10.62 30.87
N PRO A 464 27.48 10.78 31.21
CA PRO A 464 26.38 10.41 30.30
C PRO A 464 26.57 11.05 28.91
N GLY A 465 26.50 10.22 27.83
CA GLY A 465 26.68 10.75 26.50
C GLY A 465 26.90 9.67 25.41
N PRO A 466 27.17 10.10 24.18
CA PRO A 466 27.28 9.22 23.02
C PRO A 466 28.35 8.11 23.16
N GLU A 467 29.39 8.35 23.95
CA GLU A 467 30.47 7.37 24.16
C GLU A 467 29.98 6.14 24.95
N ILE A 468 29.11 6.34 25.94
CA ILE A 468 28.48 5.25 26.67
C ILE A 468 27.57 4.44 25.73
N GLY A 469 26.77 5.13 24.91
CA GLY A 469 25.94 4.46 23.89
C GLY A 469 26.77 3.59 22.94
N ARG A 470 27.91 4.10 22.48
CA ARG A 470 28.84 3.34 21.62
C ARG A 470 29.44 2.11 22.34
N LEU A 471 29.80 2.24 23.60
CA LEU A 471 30.37 1.16 24.40
C LEU A 471 29.31 0.07 24.69
N LEU A 472 28.09 0.46 25.07
CA LEU A 472 26.99 -0.46 25.30
C LEU A 472 26.52 -1.15 24.02
N GLY A 473 26.54 -0.44 22.88
CA GLY A 473 26.29 -1.02 21.57
C GLY A 473 27.30 -2.11 21.23
N ALA A 474 28.59 -1.85 21.41
CA ALA A 474 29.64 -2.83 21.17
C ALA A 474 29.60 -4.01 22.15
N LEU A 475 29.22 -3.78 23.42
CA LEU A 475 29.01 -4.82 24.42
C LEU A 475 27.81 -5.72 24.02
N ARG A 476 26.70 -5.12 23.62
CA ARG A 476 25.51 -5.83 23.14
C ARG A 476 25.84 -6.74 21.94
N ASP A 477 26.62 -6.22 21.00
CA ASP A 477 27.09 -6.99 19.83
C ASP A 477 27.94 -8.21 20.25
N ALA A 478 28.78 -8.03 21.26
CA ALA A 478 29.66 -9.10 21.74
C ALA A 478 28.92 -10.16 22.59
N GLU A 479 27.95 -9.73 23.38
CA GLU A 479 27.07 -10.63 24.15
C GLU A 479 26.16 -11.43 23.24
N SER A 480 25.51 -10.77 22.27
CA SER A 480 24.63 -11.43 21.30
C SER A 480 25.36 -12.40 20.37
N SER A 481 26.67 -12.22 20.21
CA SER A 481 27.53 -13.11 19.41
C SER A 481 28.20 -14.23 20.23
N GLY A 482 27.94 -14.30 21.54
CA GLY A 482 28.56 -15.28 22.43
C GLY A 482 30.06 -15.04 22.69
N VAL A 483 30.62 -13.92 22.22
CA VAL A 483 32.03 -13.53 22.48
C VAL A 483 32.22 -13.07 23.93
N VAL A 484 31.15 -12.53 24.52
CA VAL A 484 31.09 -12.14 25.93
C VAL A 484 29.94 -12.89 26.57
N GLN A 485 30.22 -13.70 27.56
CA GLN A 485 29.23 -14.52 28.28
C GLN A 485 29.19 -14.20 29.78
N THR A 486 30.19 -13.50 30.29
CA THR A 486 30.32 -13.14 31.70
C THR A 486 30.56 -11.64 31.91
N LYS A 487 30.22 -11.14 33.10
CA LYS A 487 30.53 -9.75 33.49
C LYS A 487 32.02 -9.42 33.40
N ALA A 488 32.90 -10.39 33.69
CA ALA A 488 34.34 -10.19 33.61
C ALA A 488 34.80 -9.92 32.18
N GLU A 489 34.35 -10.73 31.23
CA GLU A 489 34.61 -10.55 29.79
C GLU A 489 34.01 -9.26 29.26
N ALA A 490 32.82 -8.87 29.76
CA ALA A 490 32.20 -7.60 29.39
C ALA A 490 33.10 -6.42 29.78
N TYR A 491 33.61 -6.40 31.00
CA TYR A 491 34.53 -5.37 31.43
C TYR A 491 35.87 -5.37 30.71
N GLU A 492 36.43 -6.51 30.36
CA GLU A 492 37.62 -6.62 29.53
C GLU A 492 37.44 -6.02 28.14
N LEU A 493 36.27 -6.32 27.50
CA LEU A 493 35.93 -5.74 26.22
C LEU A 493 35.84 -4.22 26.30
N LEU A 494 35.12 -3.72 27.28
CA LEU A 494 34.93 -2.28 27.49
C LEU A 494 36.28 -1.56 27.74
N ALA A 495 37.17 -2.14 28.54
CA ALA A 495 38.52 -1.59 28.77
C ALA A 495 39.35 -1.53 27.49
N ARG A 496 39.30 -2.60 26.64
CA ARG A 496 39.96 -2.60 25.32
C ARG A 496 39.42 -1.55 24.36
N LEU A 497 38.12 -1.31 24.36
CA LEU A 497 37.51 -0.30 23.52
C LEU A 497 37.86 1.12 23.92
N LEU A 498 37.95 1.39 25.24
CA LEU A 498 38.39 2.64 25.80
C LEU A 498 39.88 2.90 25.54
N GLY A 499 40.76 1.89 25.72
CA GLY A 499 42.18 1.97 25.41
C GLY A 499 42.49 2.30 23.95
N ARG A 500 41.71 1.71 23.01
CA ARG A 500 41.82 2.03 21.57
C ARG A 500 41.32 3.43 21.21
N ALA A 501 40.33 3.96 21.94
CA ALA A 501 39.86 5.32 21.74
C ALA A 501 40.88 6.37 22.23
N ALA A 502 41.56 6.09 23.35
CA ALA A 502 42.63 6.93 23.88
C ALA A 502 43.85 6.98 22.92
N SER A 503 44.22 5.84 22.32
CA SER A 503 45.36 5.78 21.38
C SER A 503 45.05 6.43 20.01
N ARG A 504 43.80 6.60 19.62
CA ARG A 504 43.41 7.34 18.42
C ARG A 504 43.32 8.84 18.60
N ARG A 505 43.05 9.32 19.84
CA ARG A 505 43.06 10.76 20.18
C ARG A 505 44.47 11.32 20.42
N GLY A 506 45.49 10.49 20.54
CA GLY A 506 46.88 10.86 20.86
C GLY A 506 47.84 10.80 19.66
N ARG A 507 47.38 10.83 18.41
CA ARG A 507 48.22 11.07 17.24
C ARG A 507 47.96 12.49 16.73
N PRO A 508 48.97 13.38 16.71
CA PRO A 508 48.86 14.72 16.15
C PRO A 508 48.63 14.74 14.65
#